data_50cdf18ed5b811ee6b8fd6eff42af210
#
_entry.id   50cdf18ed5b811ee6b8fd6eff42af210
#
_cell.length_a   1.000
_cell.length_b   1.000
_cell.length_c   1.000
_cell.angle_alpha   90.00
_cell.angle_beta   90.00
_cell.angle_gamma   90.00
#
_symmetry.space_group_name_H-M   'P 1'
#
loop_
_entity.id
_entity.type
_entity.pdbx_description
1 polymer ?
#
loop_
_entity_poly.entity_id
_entity_poly.type
_entity_poly.pdbx_seq_one_letter_code
_entity_poly.pdbx_strand_id
1 'polypeptide(L)'
;MIAIVISAHTEWNAVKACYAVEQTDSTPFGETFSVDIQGETVGFFFEGWGKINAAASTQYVLDTYSPELIINLGTCGGFAGHARAGDIIVATKTLVYDIYERMFDPDAAIRAYTTELDVSWIHDLDEVRMIKSVLVSADRDLDPAEITRLHDNYQAIAGDWESGAIAHVCTCNHVPVVILRGVSDLVSIHSGEAYDSAEIFRQRATVIMTTLSKLLPRIVTMYRERIDD
;
A
#
# COMPACT_ATOMS: atom_id res chain seq x y z
N MET A 1 5.51 -18.53 4.25
CA MET A 1 5.64 -17.27 5.02
C MET A 1 4.96 -16.14 4.27
N ILE A 2 4.21 -15.30 4.96
CA ILE A 2 3.64 -14.06 4.43
C ILE A 2 4.54 -12.89 4.83
N ALA A 3 4.81 -11.96 3.92
CA ALA A 3 5.60 -10.77 4.22
C ALA A 3 4.76 -9.50 4.12
N ILE A 4 4.84 -8.67 5.16
CA ILE A 4 4.20 -7.35 5.23
C ILE A 4 5.28 -6.30 4.98
N VAL A 5 5.03 -5.39 4.04
CA VAL A 5 5.95 -4.31 3.69
C VAL A 5 5.32 -2.96 4.02
N ILE A 6 6.08 -2.06 4.66
CA ILE A 6 5.61 -0.79 5.21
C ILE A 6 6.66 0.29 4.97
N SER A 7 6.28 1.44 4.45
CA SER A 7 7.22 2.44 3.94
C SER A 7 7.49 3.61 4.89
N ALA A 8 6.49 4.12 5.62
CA ALA A 8 6.66 5.32 6.44
C ALA A 8 7.00 5.00 7.90
N HIS A 9 7.90 5.76 8.52
CA HIS A 9 8.28 5.58 9.93
C HIS A 9 7.10 5.68 10.89
N THR A 10 6.14 6.58 10.64
CA THR A 10 4.94 6.71 11.47
C THR A 10 4.09 5.45 11.43
N GLU A 11 3.93 4.87 10.24
CA GLU A 11 3.20 3.62 10.01
C GLU A 11 3.91 2.44 10.67
N TRP A 12 5.23 2.35 10.46
CA TRP A 12 6.07 1.32 11.06
C TRP A 12 6.01 1.32 12.57
N ASN A 13 6.15 2.48 13.21
CA ASN A 13 6.08 2.61 14.66
C ASN A 13 4.70 2.26 15.21
N ALA A 14 3.63 2.60 14.50
CA ALA A 14 2.28 2.22 14.89
C ALA A 14 2.09 0.69 14.87
N VAL A 15 2.61 0.01 13.84
CA VAL A 15 2.55 -1.45 13.74
C VAL A 15 3.39 -2.12 14.82
N LYS A 16 4.63 -1.65 15.07
CA LYS A 16 5.44 -2.16 16.20
C LYS A 16 4.70 -2.06 17.53
N ALA A 17 4.02 -0.95 17.76
CA ALA A 17 3.21 -0.77 18.97
C ALA A 17 2.02 -1.75 19.05
N CYS A 18 1.35 -2.02 17.94
CA CYS A 18 0.23 -2.99 17.88
C CYS A 18 0.65 -4.41 18.28
N TYR A 19 1.86 -4.81 17.91
CA TYR A 19 2.41 -6.15 18.20
C TYR A 19 3.35 -6.18 19.41
N ALA A 20 3.46 -5.08 20.17
CA ALA A 20 4.35 -4.95 21.33
C ALA A 20 5.80 -5.37 21.01
N VAL A 21 6.32 -4.97 19.87
CA VAL A 21 7.66 -5.35 19.39
C VAL A 21 8.72 -4.57 20.17
N GLU A 22 9.55 -5.30 20.93
CA GLU A 22 10.66 -4.72 21.71
C GLU A 22 12.01 -4.81 20.97
N GLN A 23 12.17 -5.80 20.11
CA GLN A 23 13.41 -6.05 19.37
C GLN A 23 13.13 -6.25 17.89
N THR A 24 14.03 -5.74 17.05
CA THR A 24 13.99 -5.88 15.61
C THR A 24 15.34 -6.33 15.09
N ASP A 25 15.35 -7.05 13.98
CA ASP A 25 16.55 -7.32 13.21
C ASP A 25 16.75 -6.21 12.16
N SER A 26 17.90 -6.20 11.50
CA SER A 26 18.25 -5.21 10.48
C SER A 26 18.26 -5.80 9.09
N THR A 27 17.76 -5.05 8.12
CA THR A 27 17.92 -5.28 6.69
C THR A 27 18.70 -4.11 6.08
N PRO A 28 19.15 -4.20 4.81
CA PRO A 28 19.75 -3.04 4.12
C PRO A 28 18.82 -1.82 4.02
N PHE A 29 17.50 -2.00 4.18
CA PHE A 29 16.47 -0.95 4.03
C PHE A 29 15.92 -0.47 5.38
N GLY A 30 16.20 -1.18 6.47
CA GLY A 30 15.75 -0.80 7.82
C GLY A 30 15.49 -2.00 8.71
N GLU A 31 14.48 -1.90 9.53
CA GLU A 31 14.14 -2.91 10.54
C GLU A 31 13.24 -4.01 9.99
N THR A 32 13.32 -5.19 10.61
CA THR A 32 12.38 -6.31 10.39
C THR A 32 12.08 -7.03 11.69
N PHE A 33 10.89 -7.63 11.78
CA PHE A 33 10.49 -8.54 12.84
C PHE A 33 9.48 -9.56 12.32
N SER A 34 9.22 -10.61 13.08
CA SER A 34 8.20 -11.59 12.73
C SER A 34 7.30 -11.88 13.92
N VAL A 35 6.04 -12.18 13.63
CA VAL A 35 5.06 -12.63 14.61
C VAL A 35 4.27 -13.82 14.07
N ASP A 36 3.67 -14.60 14.97
CA ASP A 36 2.67 -15.60 14.58
C ASP A 36 1.30 -14.92 14.45
N ILE A 37 0.65 -15.11 13.31
CA ILE A 37 -0.72 -14.66 13.07
C ILE A 37 -1.51 -15.87 12.54
N GLN A 38 -2.44 -16.38 13.32
CA GLN A 38 -3.28 -17.55 12.98
C GLN A 38 -2.47 -18.82 12.68
N GLY A 39 -1.33 -19.02 13.37
CA GLY A 39 -0.42 -20.13 13.13
C GLY A 39 0.53 -19.96 11.95
N GLU A 40 0.51 -18.79 11.31
CA GLU A 40 1.38 -18.43 10.21
C GLU A 40 2.51 -17.51 10.64
N THR A 41 3.73 -17.79 10.22
CA THR A 41 4.84 -16.85 10.39
C THR A 41 4.66 -15.69 9.43
N VAL A 42 4.42 -14.50 9.98
CA VAL A 42 4.28 -13.25 9.23
C VAL A 42 5.47 -12.36 9.54
N GLY A 43 6.28 -12.08 8.51
CA GLY A 43 7.41 -11.17 8.58
C GLY A 43 7.00 -9.75 8.24
N PHE A 44 7.45 -8.78 9.03
CA PHE A 44 7.24 -7.35 8.78
C PHE A 44 8.55 -6.70 8.39
N PHE A 45 8.54 -5.88 7.35
CA PHE A 45 9.71 -5.26 6.75
C PHE A 45 9.49 -3.76 6.56
N PHE A 46 10.36 -2.96 7.13
CA PHE A 46 10.41 -1.54 6.83
C PHE A 46 11.13 -1.32 5.49
N GLU A 47 10.54 -0.53 4.60
CA GLU A 47 11.05 -0.33 3.24
C GLU A 47 11.71 1.04 3.01
N GLY A 48 11.26 2.07 3.73
CA GLY A 48 11.58 3.46 3.43
C GLY A 48 10.72 4.07 2.32
N TRP A 49 10.80 5.36 2.16
CA TRP A 49 9.92 6.13 1.27
C TRP A 49 10.31 6.06 -0.19
N GLY A 50 9.30 6.13 -1.05
CA GLY A 50 9.40 6.33 -2.47
C GLY A 50 9.63 5.07 -3.28
N LYS A 51 9.37 5.16 -4.57
CA LYS A 51 9.39 4.02 -5.50
C LYS A 51 10.72 3.29 -5.55
N ILE A 52 11.85 4.02 -5.41
CA ILE A 52 13.19 3.41 -5.45
C ILE A 52 13.40 2.47 -4.27
N ASN A 53 13.12 2.94 -3.03
CA ASN A 53 13.23 2.11 -1.84
C ASN A 53 12.22 0.97 -1.87
N ALA A 54 10.97 1.24 -2.21
CA ALA A 54 9.91 0.25 -2.30
C ALA A 54 10.25 -0.89 -3.28
N ALA A 55 10.73 -0.56 -4.47
CA ALA A 55 11.14 -1.57 -5.46
C ALA A 55 12.34 -2.41 -4.97
N ALA A 56 13.37 -1.74 -4.45
CA ALA A 56 14.61 -2.42 -4.04
C ALA A 56 14.40 -3.28 -2.80
N SER A 57 13.65 -2.80 -1.81
CA SER A 57 13.34 -3.55 -0.59
C SER A 57 12.39 -4.72 -0.87
N THR A 58 11.36 -4.52 -1.70
CA THR A 58 10.49 -5.62 -2.13
C THR A 58 11.30 -6.71 -2.80
N GLN A 59 12.19 -6.39 -3.76
CA GLN A 59 13.05 -7.38 -4.39
C GLN A 59 13.95 -8.09 -3.39
N TYR A 60 14.54 -7.36 -2.45
CA TYR A 60 15.35 -7.95 -1.37
C TYR A 60 14.55 -8.93 -0.51
N VAL A 61 13.30 -8.58 -0.15
CA VAL A 61 12.42 -9.46 0.62
C VAL A 61 12.09 -10.73 -0.16
N LEU A 62 11.78 -10.60 -1.46
CA LEU A 62 11.51 -11.74 -2.32
C LEU A 62 12.71 -12.70 -2.44
N ASP A 63 13.90 -12.18 -2.68
CA ASP A 63 15.12 -12.96 -2.87
C ASP A 63 15.59 -13.62 -1.57
N THR A 64 15.44 -12.92 -0.44
CA THR A 64 16.03 -13.37 0.84
C THR A 64 15.08 -14.29 1.61
N TYR A 65 13.77 -14.01 1.58
CA TYR A 65 12.79 -14.69 2.44
C TYR A 65 11.81 -15.58 1.67
N SER A 66 11.75 -15.45 0.34
CA SER A 66 10.88 -16.25 -0.54
C SER A 66 9.44 -16.33 -0.03
N PRO A 67 8.77 -15.19 0.21
CA PRO A 67 7.40 -15.20 0.70
C PRO A 67 6.44 -15.70 -0.37
N GLU A 68 5.37 -16.36 0.05
CA GLU A 68 4.29 -16.81 -0.82
C GLU A 68 3.24 -15.71 -1.10
N LEU A 69 3.23 -14.66 -0.28
CA LEU A 69 2.37 -13.49 -0.41
C LEU A 69 3.09 -12.26 0.14
N ILE A 70 3.03 -11.17 -0.60
CA ILE A 70 3.35 -9.83 -0.09
C ILE A 70 2.05 -9.10 0.25
N ILE A 71 1.99 -8.48 1.43
CA ILE A 71 0.92 -7.53 1.78
C ILE A 71 1.57 -6.18 2.04
N ASN A 72 1.22 -5.17 1.27
CA ASN A 72 1.65 -3.80 1.53
C ASN A 72 0.58 -3.09 2.35
N LEU A 73 0.97 -2.63 3.53
CA LEU A 73 0.12 -1.83 4.43
C LEU A 73 0.62 -0.41 4.50
N GLY A 74 -0.29 0.54 4.51
CA GLY A 74 0.05 1.94 4.65
C GLY A 74 -1.13 2.88 4.52
N THR A 75 -0.83 4.16 4.40
CA THR A 75 -1.81 5.23 4.19
C THR A 75 -1.80 5.71 2.75
N CYS A 76 -2.84 6.44 2.36
CA CYS A 76 -2.94 7.12 1.07
C CYS A 76 -3.74 8.41 1.20
N GLY A 77 -3.53 9.32 0.26
CA GLY A 77 -4.41 10.45 0.04
C GLY A 77 -5.64 10.03 -0.77
N GLY A 78 -6.85 10.27 -0.25
CA GLY A 78 -8.09 9.98 -0.96
C GLY A 78 -8.55 11.14 -1.83
N PHE A 79 -9.19 10.88 -2.97
CA PHE A 79 -9.78 11.94 -3.80
C PHE A 79 -11.10 12.37 -3.20
N ALA A 80 -11.22 13.66 -2.88
CA ALA A 80 -12.44 14.23 -2.30
C ALA A 80 -13.66 14.02 -3.21
N GLY A 81 -14.76 13.53 -2.63
CA GLY A 81 -15.95 13.13 -3.37
C GLY A 81 -15.99 11.67 -3.81
N HIS A 82 -14.84 10.96 -3.83
CA HIS A 82 -14.73 9.56 -4.23
C HIS A 82 -14.36 8.63 -3.07
N ALA A 83 -13.60 9.14 -2.08
CA ALA A 83 -13.23 8.43 -0.86
C ALA A 83 -13.55 9.27 0.37
N ARG A 84 -13.47 8.68 1.55
CA ARG A 84 -13.60 9.32 2.87
C ARG A 84 -12.40 9.00 3.73
N ALA A 85 -12.00 9.91 4.61
CA ALA A 85 -10.99 9.62 5.61
C ALA A 85 -11.40 8.40 6.45
N GLY A 86 -10.49 7.46 6.63
CA GLY A 86 -10.73 6.17 7.30
C GLY A 86 -11.22 5.04 6.41
N ASP A 87 -11.58 5.28 5.14
CA ASP A 87 -11.86 4.18 4.20
C ASP A 87 -10.60 3.34 3.99
N ILE A 88 -10.78 2.03 3.79
CA ILE A 88 -9.69 1.12 3.43
C ILE A 88 -9.79 0.81 1.93
N ILE A 89 -8.79 1.22 1.18
CA ILE A 89 -8.67 0.91 -0.24
C ILE A 89 -7.97 -0.45 -0.38
N VAL A 90 -8.64 -1.38 -1.05
CA VAL A 90 -8.08 -2.65 -1.54
C VAL A 90 -7.76 -2.42 -3.01
N ALA A 91 -6.49 -2.30 -3.36
CA ALA A 91 -6.14 -1.99 -4.74
C ALA A 91 -6.45 -3.17 -5.67
N THR A 92 -7.29 -2.94 -6.68
CA THR A 92 -7.53 -3.87 -7.79
C THR A 92 -6.55 -3.66 -8.93
N LYS A 93 -5.97 -2.48 -8.97
CA LYS A 93 -4.99 -2.04 -9.96
C LYS A 93 -4.13 -0.95 -9.35
N THR A 94 -2.84 -0.99 -9.64
CA THR A 94 -1.92 0.13 -9.37
C THR A 94 -1.31 0.64 -10.66
N LEU A 95 -0.94 1.91 -10.68
CA LEU A 95 -0.16 2.49 -11.76
C LEU A 95 0.74 3.62 -11.27
N VAL A 96 1.90 3.75 -11.91
CA VAL A 96 2.84 4.85 -11.67
C VAL A 96 2.53 5.97 -12.66
N TYR A 97 1.98 7.10 -12.18
CA TYR A 97 1.44 8.15 -13.05
C TYR A 97 2.37 9.34 -13.31
N ASP A 98 3.48 9.42 -12.60
CA ASP A 98 4.46 10.52 -12.72
C ASP A 98 5.56 10.24 -13.75
N ILE A 99 5.42 9.18 -14.55
CA ILE A 99 6.29 8.93 -15.70
C ILE A 99 5.96 9.94 -16.79
N TYR A 100 6.98 10.68 -17.21
CA TYR A 100 6.85 11.72 -18.21
C TYR A 100 7.69 11.40 -19.46
N GLU A 101 7.04 10.70 -20.40
CA GLU A 101 7.63 10.36 -21.71
C GLU A 101 7.29 11.45 -22.73
N ARG A 102 8.29 11.90 -23.51
CA ARG A 102 8.13 12.94 -24.53
C ARG A 102 8.58 12.53 -25.92
N MET A 103 9.27 11.38 -26.06
CA MET A 103 9.81 10.93 -27.34
C MET A 103 8.89 9.93 -28.05
N PHE A 104 8.14 9.18 -27.28
CA PHE A 104 7.26 8.11 -27.79
C PHE A 104 5.83 8.29 -27.27
N ASP A 105 5.13 7.20 -27.00
CA ASP A 105 3.77 7.21 -26.47
C ASP A 105 3.78 7.32 -24.92
N PRO A 106 3.34 8.48 -24.36
CA PRO A 106 3.29 8.66 -22.90
C PRO A 106 2.42 7.62 -22.21
N ASP A 107 1.32 7.21 -22.85
CA ASP A 107 0.40 6.22 -22.27
C ASP A 107 1.03 4.82 -22.27
N ALA A 108 1.89 4.50 -23.25
CA ALA A 108 2.63 3.23 -23.24
C ALA A 108 3.58 3.14 -22.04
N ALA A 109 4.23 4.23 -21.67
CA ALA A 109 5.11 4.28 -20.51
C ALA A 109 4.32 4.04 -19.20
N ILE A 110 3.15 4.66 -19.05
CA ILE A 110 2.28 4.43 -17.88
C ILE A 110 1.74 3.00 -17.88
N ARG A 111 1.30 2.47 -19.04
CA ARG A 111 0.83 1.08 -19.15
C ARG A 111 1.90 0.07 -18.74
N ALA A 112 3.18 0.32 -19.03
CA ALA A 112 4.28 -0.57 -18.65
C ALA A 112 4.44 -0.72 -17.13
N TYR A 113 3.99 0.27 -16.36
CA TYR A 113 4.00 0.26 -14.88
C TYR A 113 2.57 0.25 -14.31
N THR A 114 1.64 -0.31 -15.05
CA THR A 114 0.29 -0.60 -14.58
C THR A 114 0.21 -2.08 -14.24
N THR A 115 -0.27 -2.40 -13.04
CA THR A 115 -0.39 -3.77 -12.54
C THR A 115 -1.82 -4.04 -12.10
N GLU A 116 -2.44 -5.06 -12.67
CA GLU A 116 -3.73 -5.61 -12.21
C GLU A 116 -3.49 -6.56 -11.04
N LEU A 117 -4.32 -6.49 -10.01
CA LEU A 117 -4.19 -7.26 -8.78
C LEU A 117 -5.40 -8.16 -8.58
N ASP A 118 -5.17 -9.46 -8.38
CA ASP A 118 -6.24 -10.39 -8.03
C ASP A 118 -6.55 -10.33 -6.54
N VAL A 119 -7.58 -9.57 -6.22
CA VAL A 119 -8.15 -9.40 -4.88
C VAL A 119 -9.59 -9.93 -4.81
N SER A 120 -9.97 -10.84 -5.71
CA SER A 120 -11.32 -11.43 -5.76
C SER A 120 -11.68 -12.19 -4.47
N TRP A 121 -10.69 -12.81 -3.86
CA TRP A 121 -10.78 -13.58 -2.62
C TRP A 121 -10.86 -12.73 -1.34
N ILE A 122 -10.59 -11.44 -1.40
CA ILE A 122 -10.76 -10.55 -0.27
C ILE A 122 -12.23 -10.15 -0.21
N HIS A 123 -12.90 -10.52 0.88
CA HIS A 123 -14.29 -10.17 1.14
C HIS A 123 -14.40 -8.95 2.05
N ASP A 124 -15.54 -8.28 1.99
CA ASP A 124 -15.82 -7.14 2.87
C ASP A 124 -15.80 -7.56 4.34
N LEU A 125 -15.27 -6.70 5.17
CA LEU A 125 -15.21 -6.83 6.62
C LEU A 125 -16.12 -5.77 7.23
N ASP A 126 -17.08 -6.20 8.06
CA ASP A 126 -18.14 -5.35 8.62
C ASP A 126 -17.60 -4.19 9.49
N GLU A 127 -16.37 -4.33 10.01
CA GLU A 127 -15.77 -3.37 10.93
C GLU A 127 -15.27 -2.09 10.24
N VAL A 128 -15.08 -2.12 8.91
CA VAL A 128 -14.51 -1.01 8.14
C VAL A 128 -15.16 -0.90 6.77
N ARG A 129 -15.19 0.31 6.22
CA ARG A 129 -15.59 0.48 4.84
C ARG A 129 -14.42 0.17 3.91
N MET A 130 -14.48 -1.00 3.25
CA MET A 130 -13.50 -1.42 2.24
C MET A 130 -13.98 -1.03 0.85
N ILE A 131 -13.07 -0.52 0.02
CA ILE A 131 -13.36 -0.13 -1.36
C ILE A 131 -12.33 -0.79 -2.28
N LYS A 132 -12.77 -1.69 -3.14
CA LYS A 132 -11.94 -2.23 -4.21
C LYS A 132 -11.84 -1.22 -5.34
N SER A 133 -10.63 -0.68 -5.59
CA SER A 133 -10.46 0.39 -6.56
C SER A 133 -9.04 0.50 -7.11
N VAL A 134 -8.88 1.41 -8.06
CA VAL A 134 -7.56 1.78 -8.62
C VAL A 134 -6.85 2.73 -7.65
N LEU A 135 -5.57 2.48 -7.45
CA LEU A 135 -4.66 3.29 -6.66
C LEU A 135 -3.51 3.80 -7.56
N VAL A 136 -3.23 5.09 -7.54
CA VAL A 136 -2.12 5.67 -8.32
C VAL A 136 -0.92 5.94 -7.42
N SER A 137 0.31 5.82 -7.96
CA SER A 137 1.54 6.08 -7.22
C SER A 137 2.44 7.08 -7.94
N ALA A 138 3.12 7.93 -7.15
CA ALA A 138 4.12 8.87 -7.64
C ALA A 138 5.10 9.25 -6.52
N ASP A 139 6.36 9.64 -6.84
CA ASP A 139 7.31 10.18 -5.86
C ASP A 139 7.02 11.66 -5.56
N ARG A 140 5.76 11.98 -5.29
CA ARG A 140 5.26 13.31 -4.94
C ARG A 140 3.89 13.23 -4.32
N ASP A 141 3.50 14.26 -3.58
CA ASP A 141 2.14 14.42 -3.10
C ASP A 141 1.15 14.56 -4.26
N LEU A 142 -0.10 14.20 -4.01
CA LEU A 142 -1.17 14.37 -4.98
C LEU A 142 -1.35 15.87 -5.30
N ASP A 143 -1.27 16.22 -6.58
CA ASP A 143 -1.52 17.59 -7.02
C ASP A 143 -3.05 17.82 -7.18
N PRO A 144 -3.65 18.80 -6.48
CA PRO A 144 -5.05 19.16 -6.67
C PRO A 144 -5.47 19.35 -8.13
N ALA A 145 -4.58 19.90 -8.96
CA ALA A 145 -4.85 20.12 -10.38
C ALA A 145 -4.95 18.83 -11.20
N GLU A 146 -4.43 17.71 -10.69
CA GLU A 146 -4.44 16.42 -11.39
C GLU A 146 -5.56 15.48 -10.95
N ILE A 147 -6.24 15.75 -9.84
CA ILE A 147 -7.27 14.84 -9.26
C ILE A 147 -8.33 14.45 -10.30
N THR A 148 -8.90 15.43 -11.00
CA THR A 148 -9.91 15.17 -12.05
C THR A 148 -9.33 14.28 -13.15
N ARG A 149 -8.13 14.58 -13.66
CA ARG A 149 -7.48 13.80 -14.72
C ARG A 149 -7.19 12.37 -14.27
N LEU A 150 -6.68 12.19 -13.05
CA LEU A 150 -6.37 10.86 -12.50
C LEU A 150 -7.64 10.02 -12.32
N HIS A 151 -8.74 10.65 -11.88
CA HIS A 151 -10.01 9.97 -11.77
C HIS A 151 -10.60 9.62 -13.14
N ASP A 152 -10.70 10.59 -14.06
CA ASP A 152 -11.36 10.40 -15.35
C ASP A 152 -10.62 9.39 -16.24
N ASN A 153 -9.27 9.46 -16.28
CA ASN A 153 -8.48 8.60 -17.13
C ASN A 153 -8.26 7.19 -16.57
N TYR A 154 -8.14 7.05 -15.25
CA TYR A 154 -7.73 5.79 -14.63
C TYR A 154 -8.76 5.22 -13.66
N GLN A 155 -9.84 5.94 -13.36
CA GLN A 155 -10.84 5.60 -12.34
C GLN A 155 -10.21 5.47 -10.94
N ALA A 156 -9.10 6.17 -10.71
CA ALA A 156 -8.44 6.21 -9.41
C ALA A 156 -9.27 7.02 -8.41
N ILE A 157 -9.26 6.59 -7.15
CA ILE A 157 -9.92 7.28 -6.04
C ILE A 157 -8.96 7.64 -4.90
N ALA A 158 -7.71 7.19 -5.00
CA ALA A 158 -6.68 7.46 -4.02
C ALA A 158 -5.29 7.36 -4.66
N GLY A 159 -4.29 7.90 -3.98
CA GLY A 159 -2.89 7.81 -4.41
C GLY A 159 -1.91 7.75 -3.25
N ASP A 160 -0.77 7.13 -3.50
CA ASP A 160 0.35 6.98 -2.58
C ASP A 160 1.71 7.13 -3.30
N TRP A 161 2.79 6.77 -2.60
CA TRP A 161 4.13 6.89 -3.17
C TRP A 161 4.75 5.55 -3.60
N GLU A 162 4.30 4.40 -3.11
CA GLU A 162 5.04 3.14 -3.21
C GLU A 162 4.31 1.99 -3.89
N SER A 163 2.99 1.92 -3.75
CA SER A 163 2.21 0.72 -4.14
C SER A 163 2.43 0.27 -5.58
N GLY A 164 2.58 1.23 -6.51
CA GLY A 164 2.85 0.92 -7.91
C GLY A 164 4.18 0.19 -8.12
N ALA A 165 5.22 0.58 -7.39
CA ALA A 165 6.54 -0.05 -7.45
C ALA A 165 6.52 -1.46 -6.84
N ILE A 166 5.89 -1.62 -5.66
CA ILE A 166 5.75 -2.91 -4.98
C ILE A 166 4.99 -3.89 -5.87
N ALA A 167 3.84 -3.50 -6.38
CA ALA A 167 3.01 -4.34 -7.24
C ALA A 167 3.76 -4.77 -8.50
N HIS A 168 4.46 -3.84 -9.14
CA HIS A 168 5.26 -4.13 -10.34
C HIS A 168 6.35 -5.18 -10.06
N VAL A 169 7.13 -5.00 -8.99
CA VAL A 169 8.20 -5.94 -8.62
C VAL A 169 7.63 -7.32 -8.29
N CYS A 170 6.55 -7.40 -7.50
CA CYS A 170 5.90 -8.67 -7.18
C CYS A 170 5.43 -9.40 -8.45
N THR A 171 4.81 -8.67 -9.39
CA THR A 171 4.34 -9.26 -10.66
C THR A 171 5.49 -9.77 -11.52
N CYS A 172 6.59 -9.03 -11.62
CA CYS A 172 7.79 -9.49 -12.34
C CYS A 172 8.38 -10.78 -11.75
N ASN A 173 8.22 -10.99 -10.45
CA ASN A 173 8.67 -12.18 -9.74
C ASN A 173 7.59 -13.27 -9.58
N HIS A 174 6.41 -13.07 -10.15
CA HIS A 174 5.26 -14.00 -10.05
C HIS A 174 4.83 -14.31 -8.61
N VAL A 175 4.99 -13.36 -7.70
CA VAL A 175 4.56 -13.48 -6.31
C VAL A 175 3.25 -12.71 -6.12
N PRO A 176 2.20 -13.33 -5.55
CA PRO A 176 0.96 -12.64 -5.22
C PRO A 176 1.18 -11.44 -4.32
N VAL A 177 0.43 -10.36 -4.57
CA VAL A 177 0.51 -9.15 -3.76
C VAL A 177 -0.88 -8.59 -3.46
N VAL A 178 -1.07 -8.14 -2.22
CA VAL A 178 -2.24 -7.39 -1.76
C VAL A 178 -1.78 -6.02 -1.29
N ILE A 179 -2.47 -4.99 -1.71
CA ILE A 179 -2.23 -3.62 -1.29
C ILE A 179 -3.45 -3.10 -0.56
N LEU A 180 -3.25 -2.78 0.72
CA LEU A 180 -4.27 -2.23 1.62
C LEU A 180 -3.81 -0.85 2.10
N ARG A 181 -4.53 0.18 1.70
CA ARG A 181 -4.22 1.56 2.07
C ARG A 181 -5.41 2.20 2.80
N GLY A 182 -5.15 2.76 3.98
CA GLY A 182 -6.16 3.57 4.65
C GLY A 182 -6.07 5.03 4.22
N VAL A 183 -7.22 5.63 3.93
CA VAL A 183 -7.29 7.04 3.55
C VAL A 183 -7.01 7.92 4.76
N SER A 184 -5.82 8.55 4.81
CA SER A 184 -5.43 9.45 5.90
C SER A 184 -6.03 10.84 5.77
N ASP A 185 -6.12 11.33 4.55
CA ASP A 185 -6.56 12.70 4.25
C ASP A 185 -7.18 12.77 2.86
N LEU A 186 -7.89 13.83 2.61
CA LEU A 186 -8.55 14.05 1.33
C LEU A 186 -7.86 15.16 0.56
N VAL A 187 -7.65 14.89 -0.74
CA VAL A 187 -7.17 15.87 -1.69
C VAL A 187 -8.33 16.24 -2.64
N SER A 188 -8.70 17.52 -2.62
CA SER A 188 -9.70 18.10 -3.52
C SER A 188 -9.01 18.74 -4.72
N ILE A 189 -9.82 19.25 -5.65
CA ILE A 189 -9.31 20.07 -6.79
C ILE A 189 -8.76 21.44 -6.37
N HIS A 190 -8.83 21.78 -5.07
CA HIS A 190 -8.38 23.07 -4.53
C HIS A 190 -7.21 22.92 -3.56
N SER A 191 -7.19 21.85 -2.74
CA SER A 191 -6.20 21.67 -1.67
C SER A 191 -6.21 20.23 -1.14
N GLY A 192 -5.16 19.86 -0.38
CA GLY A 192 -5.11 18.64 0.43
C GLY A 192 -5.27 18.98 1.92
N GLU A 193 -6.04 18.17 2.66
CA GLU A 193 -6.32 18.38 4.09
C GLU A 193 -5.05 18.29 4.96
N ALA A 194 -4.10 17.42 4.60
CA ALA A 194 -2.86 17.21 5.35
C ALA A 194 -1.72 18.14 4.90
N TYR A 195 -1.93 18.93 3.84
CA TYR A 195 -0.92 19.87 3.39
C TYR A 195 -0.68 20.92 4.47
N ASP A 196 0.58 21.20 4.77
CA ASP A 196 1.03 22.07 5.86
C ASP A 196 0.70 21.57 7.29
N SER A 197 0.22 20.32 7.46
CA SER A 197 -0.13 19.74 8.76
C SER A 197 0.32 18.29 8.93
N ALA A 198 1.62 18.08 9.13
CA ALA A 198 2.18 16.76 9.43
C ALA A 198 1.56 16.10 10.68
N GLU A 199 0.97 16.88 11.60
CA GLU A 199 0.33 16.35 12.80
C GLU A 199 -0.97 15.61 12.48
N ILE A 200 -1.79 16.14 11.56
CA ILE A 200 -3.01 15.47 11.09
C ILE A 200 -2.65 14.11 10.48
N PHE A 201 -1.63 14.09 9.62
CA PHE A 201 -1.13 12.86 9.04
C PHE A 201 -0.71 11.83 10.12
N ARG A 202 0.15 12.23 11.08
CA ARG A 202 0.66 11.32 12.12
C ARG A 202 -0.47 10.68 12.94
N GLN A 203 -1.43 11.48 13.38
CA GLN A 203 -2.55 10.99 14.18
C GLN A 203 -3.41 10.01 13.40
N ARG A 204 -3.78 10.35 12.17
CA ARG A 204 -4.61 9.50 11.32
C ARG A 204 -3.88 8.23 10.87
N ALA A 205 -2.60 8.32 10.53
CA ALA A 205 -1.78 7.18 10.17
C ALA A 205 -1.70 6.14 11.32
N THR A 206 -1.54 6.60 12.57
CA THR A 206 -1.55 5.69 13.73
C THR A 206 -2.87 4.94 13.86
N VAL A 207 -4.01 5.62 13.71
CA VAL A 207 -5.34 4.99 13.77
C VAL A 207 -5.53 4.00 12.63
N ILE A 208 -5.16 4.38 11.41
CA ILE A 208 -5.27 3.53 10.21
C ILE A 208 -4.42 2.27 10.37
N MET A 209 -3.15 2.40 10.74
CA MET A 209 -2.26 1.26 10.89
C MET A 209 -2.71 0.31 12.01
N THR A 210 -3.28 0.85 13.08
CA THR A 210 -3.93 0.03 14.12
C THR A 210 -5.12 -0.75 13.57
N THR A 211 -5.92 -0.12 12.73
CA THR A 211 -7.06 -0.76 12.06
C THR A 211 -6.57 -1.86 11.11
N LEU A 212 -5.63 -1.56 10.21
CA LEU A 212 -5.06 -2.51 9.28
C LEU A 212 -4.43 -3.72 9.99
N SER A 213 -3.69 -3.48 11.09
CA SER A 213 -3.11 -4.56 11.91
C SER A 213 -4.17 -5.50 12.49
N LYS A 214 -5.34 -4.98 12.88
CA LYS A 214 -6.47 -5.78 13.37
C LYS A 214 -7.16 -6.59 12.26
N LEU A 215 -7.09 -6.15 11.02
CA LEU A 215 -7.66 -6.86 9.87
C LEU A 215 -6.75 -8.00 9.39
N LEU A 216 -5.43 -7.93 9.64
CA LEU A 216 -4.46 -8.90 9.14
C LEU A 216 -4.82 -10.36 9.43
N PRO A 217 -5.25 -10.76 10.65
CA PRO A 217 -5.61 -12.15 10.90
C PRO A 217 -6.69 -12.67 9.95
N ARG A 218 -7.68 -11.85 9.61
CA ARG A 218 -8.74 -12.23 8.67
C ARG A 218 -8.23 -12.31 7.23
N ILE A 219 -7.38 -11.39 6.81
CA ILE A 219 -6.75 -11.42 5.48
C ILE A 219 -5.87 -12.68 5.33
N VAL A 220 -5.09 -13.03 6.36
CA VAL A 220 -4.28 -14.26 6.37
C VAL A 220 -5.18 -15.50 6.25
N THR A 221 -6.28 -15.56 7.00
CA THR A 221 -7.26 -16.66 6.90
C THR A 221 -7.86 -16.76 5.50
N MET A 222 -8.36 -15.66 4.92
CA MET A 222 -8.91 -15.64 3.56
C MET A 222 -7.89 -16.10 2.51
N TYR A 223 -6.61 -15.74 2.68
CA TYR A 223 -5.57 -16.19 1.77
C TYR A 223 -5.35 -17.71 1.86
N ARG A 224 -5.37 -18.29 3.08
CA ARG A 224 -5.25 -19.75 3.24
C ARG A 224 -6.44 -20.48 2.64
N GLU A 225 -7.65 -20.03 2.89
CA GLU A 225 -8.87 -20.60 2.29
C GLU A 225 -8.76 -20.62 0.76
N ARG A 226 -8.27 -19.54 0.14
CA ARG A 226 -8.07 -19.45 -1.31
C ARG A 226 -7.14 -20.52 -1.89
N ILE A 227 -6.05 -20.87 -1.19
CA ILE A 227 -5.06 -21.81 -1.71
C ILE A 227 -5.40 -23.27 -1.42
N ASP A 228 -6.35 -23.52 -0.50
CA ASP A 228 -6.85 -24.84 -0.16
C ASP A 228 -8.02 -25.27 -1.06
N ASP A 229 -8.68 -24.32 -1.78
CA ASP A 229 -9.73 -24.53 -2.78
C ASP A 229 -9.13 -24.80 -4.18
#